data_1f12be77a446005c404c10eb773d01a8
#
_entry.id   1f12be77a446005c404c10eb773d01a8
#
_cell.length_a   1.000
_cell.length_b   1.000
_cell.length_c   1.000
_cell.angle_alpha   90.00
_cell.angle_beta   90.00
_cell.angle_gamma   90.00
#
_symmetry.space_group_name_H-M   'P 1'
#
loop_
_entity.id
_entity.type
_entity.pdbx_description
1 polymer ?
#
loop_
_entity_poly.entity_id
_entity_poly.type
_entity_poly.pdbx_seq_one_letter_code
_entity_poly.pdbx_strand_id
1 'polypeptide(L)'
;MSSRIYLSIDFGSTYTKLTAIDLDKEEIISTARAMTMVKTNVLTGFNMAFEELTKDLKDKLKDYEIVKKVACSSAAGGLKIIAIGLVPELTTEAAKKAALSSGGRVVKTYAFRLSPEDMEEISSLDYDILLLTGGTNGGNREYILDNARTLAENNIKKPIIIAGNEEVKEEVEKIFKSHNIEYYSSENVMPVVNKINVLPVKEVIREVFMNNIIKAKGMESIQEIVGNIIMPTPTAVMMAAEVFSQDGNDTIVIDIGGATTDVHSIGAGLPKANNIQLKGMEEPYSKRTVEGDLGMRYSALALYEATSLNKVREYLGSKDSKINIRENF
;
A
#
# COMPACT_ATOMS: atom_id res chain seq x y z
N MET A 1 -25.88 -13.31 28.86
CA MET A 1 -25.12 -13.81 27.72
C MET A 1 -23.90 -12.93 27.58
N SER A 2 -22.75 -13.51 27.33
CA SER A 2 -21.51 -12.79 27.06
C SER A 2 -21.63 -12.06 25.72
N SER A 3 -21.18 -10.80 25.65
CA SER A 3 -21.10 -10.04 24.37
C SER A 3 -20.02 -10.62 23.47
N ARG A 4 -20.34 -10.85 22.21
CA ARG A 4 -19.39 -11.36 21.22
C ARG A 4 -18.63 -10.21 20.55
N ILE A 5 -17.34 -10.12 20.83
CA ILE A 5 -16.50 -9.03 20.36
C ILE A 5 -15.66 -9.47 19.15
N TYR A 6 -15.75 -8.66 18.11
CA TYR A 6 -14.83 -8.70 16.96
C TYR A 6 -13.74 -7.65 17.19
N LEU A 7 -12.48 -8.06 17.18
CA LEU A 7 -11.35 -7.17 17.39
C LEU A 7 -10.66 -6.86 16.06
N SER A 8 -10.76 -5.61 15.61
CA SER A 8 -10.01 -5.09 14.47
C SER A 8 -8.73 -4.42 14.95
N ILE A 9 -7.61 -4.68 14.28
CA ILE A 9 -6.28 -4.23 14.63
C ILE A 9 -5.61 -3.60 13.41
N ASP A 10 -5.19 -2.34 13.54
CA ASP A 10 -4.37 -1.65 12.54
C ASP A 10 -2.97 -1.40 13.10
N PHE A 11 -1.97 -2.10 12.56
CA PHE A 11 -0.57 -1.83 12.84
C PHE A 11 -0.06 -0.73 11.91
N GLY A 12 -0.36 0.52 12.24
CA GLY A 12 0.12 1.68 11.49
C GLY A 12 1.62 1.93 11.66
N SER A 13 2.20 2.75 10.82
CA SER A 13 3.61 3.16 10.92
C SER A 13 3.91 3.96 12.20
N THR A 14 2.91 4.62 12.77
CA THR A 14 3.05 5.46 13.97
C THR A 14 2.30 4.89 15.16
N TYR A 15 1.05 4.50 14.97
CA TYR A 15 0.18 3.99 16.03
C TYR A 15 -0.38 2.63 15.66
N THR A 16 -0.38 1.72 16.63
CA THR A 16 -1.24 0.53 16.62
C THR A 16 -2.59 0.91 17.20
N LYS A 17 -3.64 0.68 16.44
CA LYS A 17 -5.02 1.01 16.80
C LYS A 17 -5.83 -0.27 16.94
N LEU A 18 -6.68 -0.31 17.95
CA LEU A 18 -7.55 -1.42 18.24
C LEU A 18 -9.00 -0.92 18.29
N THR A 19 -9.90 -1.67 17.67
CA THR A 19 -11.33 -1.38 17.71
C THR A 19 -12.09 -2.65 18.07
N ALA A 20 -12.85 -2.59 19.17
CA ALA A 20 -13.72 -3.66 19.62
C ALA A 20 -15.17 -3.38 19.15
N ILE A 21 -15.73 -4.33 18.42
CA ILE A 21 -17.08 -4.25 17.83
C ILE A 21 -17.93 -5.35 18.48
N ASP A 22 -19.05 -4.97 19.08
CA ASP A 22 -20.09 -5.91 19.55
C ASP A 22 -20.88 -6.39 18.32
N LEU A 23 -20.75 -7.67 17.98
CA LEU A 23 -21.40 -8.25 16.81
C LEU A 23 -22.91 -8.39 16.94
N ASP A 24 -23.41 -8.46 18.16
CA ASP A 24 -24.85 -8.64 18.42
C ASP A 24 -25.60 -7.30 18.35
N LYS A 25 -24.89 -6.19 18.63
CA LYS A 25 -25.44 -4.84 18.56
C LYS A 25 -25.01 -4.05 17.33
N GLU A 26 -24.01 -4.56 16.59
CA GLU A 26 -23.38 -3.86 15.45
C GLU A 26 -22.81 -2.48 15.82
N GLU A 27 -22.23 -2.39 17.03
CA GLU A 27 -21.71 -1.13 17.59
C GLU A 27 -20.23 -1.22 17.94
N ILE A 28 -19.52 -0.11 17.77
CA ILE A 28 -18.16 0.06 18.30
C ILE A 28 -18.27 0.33 19.80
N ILE A 29 -17.79 -0.61 20.62
CA ILE A 29 -17.85 -0.50 22.07
C ILE A 29 -16.66 0.24 22.65
N SER A 30 -15.48 -0.02 22.09
CA SER A 30 -14.24 0.56 22.61
C SER A 30 -13.18 0.68 21.52
N THR A 31 -12.32 1.69 21.67
CA THR A 31 -11.14 1.88 20.84
C THR A 31 -9.94 2.21 21.73
N ALA A 32 -8.77 1.71 21.36
CA ALA A 32 -7.53 2.06 22.03
C ALA A 32 -6.40 2.25 21.02
N ARG A 33 -5.34 2.98 21.38
CA ARG A 33 -4.17 3.18 20.54
C ARG A 33 -2.90 3.34 21.36
N ALA A 34 -1.81 2.80 20.83
CA ALA A 34 -0.47 3.05 21.39
C ALA A 34 0.53 3.24 20.24
N MET A 35 1.69 3.77 20.54
CA MET A 35 2.76 3.90 19.53
C MET A 35 3.21 2.53 19.05
N THR A 36 3.32 2.33 17.73
CA THR A 36 3.65 1.02 17.14
C THR A 36 5.06 0.53 17.50
N MET A 37 6.01 1.43 17.85
CA MET A 37 7.38 1.07 18.24
C MET A 37 8.11 0.25 17.15
N VAL A 38 7.91 0.56 15.86
CA VAL A 38 8.42 -0.18 14.69
C VAL A 38 9.93 -0.45 14.77
N LYS A 39 10.71 0.45 15.34
CA LYS A 39 12.18 0.32 15.44
C LYS A 39 12.64 -0.70 16.48
N THR A 40 11.82 -1.01 17.47
CA THR A 40 12.14 -1.89 18.60
C THR A 40 11.34 -3.18 18.57
N ASN A 41 10.05 -3.12 18.89
CA ASN A 41 9.16 -4.28 18.87
C ASN A 41 7.69 -3.83 18.77
N VAL A 42 7.06 -4.17 17.65
CA VAL A 42 5.64 -3.84 17.36
C VAL A 42 4.70 -4.44 18.42
N LEU A 43 5.06 -5.59 19.00
CA LEU A 43 4.28 -6.26 20.04
C LEU A 43 4.12 -5.39 21.30
N THR A 44 5.10 -4.55 21.64
CA THR A 44 5.01 -3.65 22.79
C THR A 44 3.87 -2.66 22.63
N GLY A 45 3.77 -2.02 21.47
CA GLY A 45 2.66 -1.09 21.16
C GLY A 45 1.31 -1.79 21.17
N PHE A 46 1.25 -3.01 20.62
CA PHE A 46 0.02 -3.80 20.64
C PHE A 46 -0.41 -4.12 22.09
N ASN A 47 0.49 -4.61 22.94
CA ASN A 47 0.17 -4.97 24.32
C ASN A 47 -0.34 -3.76 25.10
N MET A 48 0.30 -2.60 24.97
CA MET A 48 -0.16 -1.36 25.61
C MET A 48 -1.58 -0.99 25.18
N ALA A 49 -1.86 -0.99 23.88
CA ALA A 49 -3.19 -0.69 23.37
C ALA A 49 -4.23 -1.75 23.79
N PHE A 50 -3.81 -3.02 23.87
CA PHE A 50 -4.69 -4.12 24.25
C PHE A 50 -5.04 -4.10 25.75
N GLU A 51 -4.12 -3.73 26.62
CA GLU A 51 -4.38 -3.52 28.05
C GLU A 51 -5.37 -2.38 28.27
N GLU A 52 -5.20 -1.25 27.57
CA GLU A 52 -6.12 -0.13 27.63
C GLU A 52 -7.53 -0.53 27.14
N LEU A 53 -7.62 -1.22 25.99
CA LEU A 53 -8.86 -1.69 25.44
C LEU A 53 -9.59 -2.65 26.39
N THR A 54 -8.88 -3.64 26.92
CA THR A 54 -9.47 -4.67 27.79
C THR A 54 -9.96 -4.10 29.11
N LYS A 55 -9.26 -3.08 29.63
CA LYS A 55 -9.71 -2.35 30.82
C LYS A 55 -11.04 -1.64 30.52
N ASP A 56 -11.12 -0.88 29.44
CA ASP A 56 -12.34 -0.16 29.06
C ASP A 56 -13.50 -1.12 28.74
N LEU A 57 -13.24 -2.27 28.12
CA LEU A 57 -14.26 -3.30 27.88
C LEU A 57 -14.82 -3.88 29.19
N LYS A 58 -13.99 -4.14 30.20
CA LYS A 58 -14.44 -4.64 31.50
C LYS A 58 -15.30 -3.62 32.25
N ASP A 59 -15.02 -2.34 32.07
CA ASP A 59 -15.82 -1.26 32.66
C ASP A 59 -17.19 -1.10 31.98
N LYS A 60 -17.28 -1.37 30.66
CA LYS A 60 -18.49 -1.21 29.86
C LYS A 60 -19.37 -2.46 29.78
N LEU A 61 -18.78 -3.65 29.82
CA LEU A 61 -19.46 -4.92 29.63
C LEU A 61 -19.24 -5.82 30.85
N LYS A 62 -20.34 -6.41 31.32
CA LYS A 62 -20.31 -7.35 32.43
C LYS A 62 -19.49 -8.60 32.11
N ASP A 63 -19.64 -9.10 30.87
CA ASP A 63 -18.94 -10.29 30.37
C ASP A 63 -18.82 -10.21 28.84
N TYR A 64 -17.67 -10.59 28.28
CA TYR A 64 -17.42 -10.59 26.86
C TYR A 64 -16.44 -11.68 26.42
N GLU A 65 -16.53 -12.06 25.15
CA GLU A 65 -15.64 -12.99 24.50
C GLU A 65 -15.12 -12.39 23.18
N ILE A 66 -13.81 -12.38 22.96
CA ILE A 66 -13.22 -12.00 21.67
C ILE A 66 -13.29 -13.21 20.76
N VAL A 67 -14.32 -13.28 19.92
CA VAL A 67 -14.58 -14.42 19.03
C VAL A 67 -13.75 -14.40 17.75
N LYS A 68 -13.26 -13.23 17.34
CA LYS A 68 -12.38 -13.10 16.17
C LYS A 68 -11.49 -11.89 16.28
N LYS A 69 -10.25 -12.05 15.79
CA LYS A 69 -9.29 -10.98 15.60
C LYS A 69 -8.96 -10.87 14.12
N VAL A 70 -8.87 -9.65 13.59
CA VAL A 70 -8.43 -9.36 12.24
C VAL A 70 -7.44 -8.20 12.25
N ALA A 71 -6.44 -8.28 11.41
CA ALA A 71 -5.41 -7.24 11.39
C ALA A 71 -5.06 -6.79 9.97
N CYS A 72 -4.75 -5.51 9.86
CA CYS A 72 -4.03 -4.95 8.71
C CYS A 72 -2.75 -4.29 9.18
N SER A 73 -1.82 -4.06 8.28
CA SER A 73 -0.55 -3.44 8.64
C SER A 73 -0.01 -2.50 7.56
N SER A 74 0.50 -1.36 8.03
CA SER A 74 1.42 -0.47 7.31
C SER A 74 2.71 -0.21 8.11
N ALA A 75 2.95 -0.98 9.19
CA ALA A 75 4.06 -0.77 10.12
C ALA A 75 5.44 -0.86 9.44
N ALA A 76 5.57 -1.61 8.35
CA ALA A 76 6.79 -1.70 7.55
C ALA A 76 6.96 -0.54 6.54
N GLY A 77 6.11 0.50 6.59
CA GLY A 77 6.17 1.63 5.66
C GLY A 77 5.50 1.39 4.32
N GLY A 78 4.67 0.34 4.19
CA GLY A 78 4.10 -0.12 2.93
C GLY A 78 5.13 -0.86 2.07
N LEU A 79 4.65 -1.62 1.10
CA LEU A 79 5.51 -2.35 0.16
C LEU A 79 6.12 -1.37 -0.84
N LYS A 80 7.44 -1.27 -0.91
CA LYS A 80 8.16 -0.41 -1.84
C LYS A 80 8.36 -1.15 -3.16
N ILE A 81 7.81 -0.64 -4.24
CA ILE A 81 7.78 -1.29 -5.53
C ILE A 81 8.54 -0.45 -6.56
N ILE A 82 9.42 -1.09 -7.31
CA ILE A 82 9.95 -0.56 -8.56
C ILE A 82 9.13 -1.15 -9.70
N ALA A 83 8.59 -0.31 -10.58
CA ALA A 83 7.84 -0.75 -11.75
C ALA A 83 8.66 -0.56 -13.03
N ILE A 84 8.75 -1.62 -13.84
CA ILE A 84 9.47 -1.64 -15.11
C ILE A 84 8.46 -1.94 -16.21
N GLY A 85 8.40 -1.08 -17.23
CA GLY A 85 7.48 -1.21 -18.34
C GLY A 85 8.14 -0.99 -19.70
N LEU A 86 7.35 -1.10 -20.78
CA LEU A 86 7.84 -0.87 -22.13
C LEU A 86 7.78 0.62 -22.52
N VAL A 87 6.64 1.26 -22.28
CA VAL A 87 6.39 2.65 -22.65
C VAL A 87 5.90 3.41 -21.41
N PRO A 88 6.44 4.60 -21.13
CA PRO A 88 6.12 5.35 -19.91
C PRO A 88 4.62 5.59 -19.72
N GLU A 89 3.92 6.02 -20.77
CA GLU A 89 2.50 6.41 -20.73
C GLU A 89 1.53 5.22 -20.84
N LEU A 90 2.05 3.99 -21.04
CA LEU A 90 1.25 2.78 -21.23
C LEU A 90 1.56 1.74 -20.13
N THR A 91 2.38 0.76 -20.45
CA THR A 91 2.64 -0.39 -19.56
C THR A 91 3.30 0.02 -18.25
N THR A 92 4.15 1.06 -18.26
CA THR A 92 4.76 1.58 -17.02
C THR A 92 3.71 2.26 -16.14
N GLU A 93 2.82 3.07 -16.72
CA GLU A 93 1.74 3.69 -15.96
C GLU A 93 0.71 2.65 -15.47
N ALA A 94 0.41 1.62 -16.28
CA ALA A 94 -0.43 0.50 -15.85
C ALA A 94 0.16 -0.24 -14.65
N ALA A 95 1.47 -0.53 -14.69
CA ALA A 95 2.21 -1.15 -13.59
C ALA A 95 2.16 -0.29 -12.32
N LYS A 96 2.37 1.02 -12.46
CA LYS A 96 2.26 1.98 -11.36
C LYS A 96 0.86 1.99 -10.73
N LYS A 97 -0.19 2.02 -11.55
CA LYS A 97 -1.59 1.97 -11.08
C LYS A 97 -1.89 0.66 -10.35
N ALA A 98 -1.40 -0.48 -10.86
CA ALA A 98 -1.55 -1.77 -10.19
C ALA A 98 -0.83 -1.82 -8.84
N ALA A 99 0.40 -1.33 -8.78
CA ALA A 99 1.17 -1.25 -7.54
C ALA A 99 0.49 -0.38 -6.48
N LEU A 100 0.02 0.81 -6.86
CA LEU A 100 -0.69 1.72 -5.95
C LEU A 100 -2.01 1.14 -5.44
N SER A 101 -2.82 0.51 -6.33
CA SER A 101 -4.10 -0.11 -5.93
C SER A 101 -3.92 -1.34 -5.05
N SER A 102 -2.76 -1.97 -5.03
CA SER A 102 -2.45 -3.10 -4.13
C SER A 102 -2.02 -2.67 -2.72
N GLY A 103 -1.94 -1.37 -2.45
CA GLY A 103 -1.43 -0.83 -1.19
C GLY A 103 0.08 -0.60 -1.18
N GLY A 104 0.77 -0.84 -2.29
CA GLY A 104 2.19 -0.57 -2.44
C GLY A 104 2.50 0.93 -2.66
N ARG A 105 3.77 1.28 -2.44
CA ARG A 105 4.35 2.59 -2.78
C ARG A 105 5.31 2.39 -3.95
N VAL A 106 5.10 3.09 -5.05
CA VAL A 106 6.04 3.08 -6.18
C VAL A 106 7.18 4.05 -5.87
N VAL A 107 8.39 3.51 -5.71
CA VAL A 107 9.59 4.31 -5.40
C VAL A 107 10.27 4.82 -6.66
N LYS A 108 10.20 4.04 -7.75
CA LYS A 108 10.77 4.40 -9.05
C LYS A 108 10.05 3.67 -10.17
N THR A 109 10.06 4.26 -11.35
CA THR A 109 9.59 3.62 -12.59
C THR A 109 10.66 3.67 -13.65
N TYR A 110 10.81 2.57 -14.40
CA TYR A 110 11.69 2.48 -15.56
C TYR A 110 10.88 2.08 -16.80
N ALA A 111 11.30 2.57 -17.94
CA ALA A 111 10.70 2.25 -19.22
C ALA A 111 11.77 1.86 -20.23
N PHE A 112 11.35 1.17 -21.28
CA PHE A 112 12.24 0.66 -22.33
C PHE A 112 13.21 -0.42 -21.83
N ARG A 113 14.42 -0.52 -22.41
CA ARG A 113 15.49 -1.40 -21.96
C ARG A 113 16.22 -0.78 -20.78
N LEU A 114 16.47 -1.58 -19.77
CA LEU A 114 17.29 -1.17 -18.64
C LEU A 114 18.73 -0.98 -19.08
N SER A 115 19.28 0.18 -18.78
CA SER A 115 20.68 0.51 -19.01
C SER A 115 21.56 0.07 -17.83
N PRO A 116 22.89 0.04 -17.96
CA PRO A 116 23.80 -0.17 -16.84
C PRO A 116 23.59 0.85 -15.71
N GLU A 117 23.33 2.11 -16.05
CA GLU A 117 23.06 3.19 -15.09
C GLU A 117 21.76 2.93 -14.32
N ASP A 118 20.71 2.43 -15.00
CA ASP A 118 19.46 2.03 -14.34
C ASP A 118 19.71 0.89 -13.33
N MET A 119 20.58 -0.06 -13.65
CA MET A 119 20.93 -1.16 -12.77
C MET A 119 21.73 -0.72 -11.54
N GLU A 120 22.63 0.26 -11.70
CA GLU A 120 23.32 0.89 -10.58
C GLU A 120 22.32 1.62 -9.67
N GLU A 121 21.39 2.37 -10.25
CA GLU A 121 20.32 3.06 -9.49
C GLU A 121 19.43 2.05 -8.76
N ILE A 122 18.92 1.00 -9.42
CA ILE A 122 18.11 -0.06 -8.81
C ILE A 122 18.85 -0.70 -7.63
N SER A 123 20.13 -0.95 -7.76
CA SER A 123 20.96 -1.57 -6.71
C SER A 123 21.11 -0.68 -5.47
N SER A 124 21.03 0.64 -5.64
CA SER A 124 21.14 1.64 -4.57
C SER A 124 19.82 1.94 -3.87
N LEU A 125 18.68 1.64 -4.50
CA LEU A 125 17.36 1.95 -3.99
C LEU A 125 16.92 0.97 -2.91
N ASP A 126 16.20 1.49 -1.93
CA ASP A 126 15.52 0.69 -0.92
C ASP A 126 14.12 0.32 -1.42
N TYR A 127 13.97 -0.92 -1.88
CA TYR A 127 12.72 -1.48 -2.38
C TYR A 127 12.53 -2.93 -1.93
N ASP A 128 11.29 -3.42 -2.03
CA ASP A 128 10.90 -4.77 -1.61
C ASP A 128 10.62 -5.69 -2.80
N ILE A 129 10.04 -5.16 -3.88
CA ILE A 129 9.60 -5.91 -5.06
C ILE A 129 9.95 -5.15 -6.35
N LEU A 130 10.29 -5.90 -7.40
CA LEU A 130 10.29 -5.44 -8.78
C LEU A 130 9.03 -5.94 -9.48
N LEU A 131 8.27 -5.05 -10.12
CA LEU A 131 7.16 -5.39 -10.99
C LEU A 131 7.61 -5.24 -12.45
N LEU A 132 7.88 -6.37 -13.10
CA LEU A 132 8.33 -6.44 -14.49
C LEU A 132 7.11 -6.60 -15.41
N THR A 133 6.87 -5.59 -16.23
CA THR A 133 5.82 -5.57 -17.22
C THR A 133 6.40 -5.26 -18.61
N GLY A 134 5.58 -5.27 -19.63
CA GLY A 134 5.99 -4.87 -20.99
C GLY A 134 5.33 -5.70 -22.07
N GLY A 135 4.90 -5.02 -23.11
CA GLY A 135 4.16 -5.58 -24.24
C GLY A 135 2.71 -5.96 -23.87
N THR A 136 1.81 -5.77 -24.81
CA THR A 136 0.47 -6.38 -24.78
C THR A 136 0.55 -7.83 -25.22
N ASN A 137 -0.48 -8.63 -24.97
CA ASN A 137 -0.52 -9.99 -25.48
C ASN A 137 -0.53 -9.95 -27.03
N GLY A 138 0.36 -10.73 -27.66
CA GLY A 138 0.61 -10.64 -29.11
C GLY A 138 1.44 -9.45 -29.58
N GLY A 139 1.85 -8.56 -28.67
CA GLY A 139 2.67 -7.38 -28.95
C GLY A 139 4.16 -7.60 -28.78
N ASN A 140 4.87 -6.53 -28.38
CA ASN A 140 6.32 -6.59 -28.19
C ASN A 140 6.73 -7.65 -27.17
N ARG A 141 7.72 -8.45 -27.53
CA ARG A 141 8.28 -9.54 -26.72
C ARG A 141 9.70 -9.26 -26.25
N GLU A 142 10.46 -8.48 -27.04
CA GLU A 142 11.90 -8.32 -26.87
C GLU A 142 12.24 -7.57 -25.58
N TYR A 143 11.59 -6.46 -25.30
CA TYR A 143 11.95 -5.59 -24.18
C TYR A 143 11.80 -6.29 -22.82
N ILE A 144 10.71 -7.04 -22.62
CA ILE A 144 10.52 -7.77 -21.36
C ILE A 144 11.55 -8.90 -21.19
N LEU A 145 11.92 -9.57 -22.30
CA LEU A 145 12.96 -10.61 -22.29
C LEU A 145 14.35 -10.02 -22.04
N ASP A 146 14.68 -8.90 -22.69
CA ASP A 146 15.95 -8.22 -22.49
C ASP A 146 16.07 -7.71 -21.04
N ASN A 147 15.01 -7.09 -20.50
CA ASN A 147 15.00 -6.65 -19.13
C ASN A 147 15.08 -7.81 -18.13
N ALA A 148 14.43 -8.95 -18.43
CA ALA A 148 14.53 -10.14 -17.60
C ALA A 148 15.98 -10.69 -17.57
N ARG A 149 16.70 -10.71 -18.71
CA ARG A 149 18.11 -11.10 -18.79
C ARG A 149 18.99 -10.12 -18.02
N THR A 150 18.79 -8.81 -18.23
CA THR A 150 19.55 -7.76 -17.53
C THR A 150 19.38 -7.89 -16.00
N LEU A 151 18.16 -8.07 -15.50
CA LEU A 151 17.89 -8.28 -14.08
C LEU A 151 18.57 -9.55 -13.56
N ALA A 152 18.53 -10.63 -14.34
CA ALA A 152 19.11 -11.92 -13.97
C ALA A 152 20.65 -11.86 -13.90
N GLU A 153 21.30 -11.26 -14.87
CA GLU A 153 22.76 -11.07 -14.94
C GLU A 153 23.27 -10.18 -13.81
N ASN A 154 22.49 -9.22 -13.36
CA ASN A 154 22.83 -8.34 -12.23
C ASN A 154 22.45 -8.91 -10.86
N ASN A 155 22.01 -10.17 -10.81
CA ASN A 155 21.87 -10.94 -9.58
C ASN A 155 20.92 -10.30 -8.54
N ILE A 156 19.78 -9.81 -9.00
CA ILE A 156 18.75 -9.20 -8.17
C ILE A 156 18.32 -10.17 -7.05
N LYS A 157 18.27 -9.68 -5.81
CA LYS A 157 17.95 -10.48 -4.63
C LYS A 157 16.51 -10.31 -4.14
N LYS A 158 15.80 -9.36 -4.73
CA LYS A 158 14.42 -9.07 -4.36
C LYS A 158 13.47 -9.84 -5.29
N PRO A 159 12.29 -10.25 -4.80
CA PRO A 159 11.31 -10.96 -5.62
C PRO A 159 10.86 -10.10 -6.81
N ILE A 160 10.63 -10.75 -7.94
CA ILE A 160 10.17 -10.14 -9.17
C ILE A 160 8.77 -10.65 -9.49
N ILE A 161 7.82 -9.75 -9.72
CA ILE A 161 6.49 -10.10 -10.23
C ILE A 161 6.49 -9.90 -11.75
N ILE A 162 6.16 -10.95 -12.49
CA ILE A 162 6.04 -10.94 -13.95
C ILE A 162 4.57 -10.66 -14.29
N ALA A 163 4.29 -9.52 -14.93
CA ALA A 163 2.95 -9.11 -15.32
C ALA A 163 2.91 -8.44 -16.71
N GLY A 164 3.68 -8.97 -17.65
CA GLY A 164 3.76 -8.49 -19.04
C GLY A 164 3.18 -9.47 -20.04
N ASN A 165 3.66 -9.39 -21.29
CA ASN A 165 3.18 -10.21 -22.40
C ASN A 165 3.20 -11.72 -22.07
N GLU A 166 2.02 -12.33 -22.04
CA GLU A 166 1.84 -13.74 -21.65
C GLU A 166 2.48 -14.73 -22.63
N GLU A 167 2.71 -14.35 -23.88
CA GLU A 167 3.30 -15.23 -24.88
C GLU A 167 4.78 -15.55 -24.61
N VAL A 168 5.45 -14.73 -23.80
CA VAL A 168 6.86 -14.94 -23.41
C VAL A 168 7.02 -15.18 -21.91
N LYS A 169 5.93 -15.32 -21.16
CA LYS A 169 5.96 -15.52 -19.72
C LYS A 169 6.83 -16.72 -19.31
N GLU A 170 6.62 -17.88 -19.94
CA GLU A 170 7.42 -19.07 -19.64
C GLU A 170 8.93 -18.88 -19.92
N GLU A 171 9.28 -18.06 -20.92
CA GLU A 171 10.66 -17.79 -21.24
C GLU A 171 11.31 -16.87 -20.18
N VAL A 172 10.58 -15.85 -19.70
CA VAL A 172 10.99 -15.01 -18.58
C VAL A 172 11.17 -15.84 -17.30
N GLU A 173 10.23 -16.73 -17.00
CA GLU A 173 10.30 -17.65 -15.86
C GLU A 173 11.54 -18.57 -15.91
N LYS A 174 11.85 -19.11 -17.09
CA LYS A 174 13.07 -19.92 -17.30
C LYS A 174 14.35 -19.12 -17.05
N ILE A 175 14.40 -17.85 -17.48
CA ILE A 175 15.53 -16.94 -17.21
C ILE A 175 15.72 -16.77 -15.71
N PHE A 176 14.68 -16.42 -14.97
CA PHE A 176 14.78 -16.21 -13.52
C PHE A 176 15.08 -17.49 -12.75
N LYS A 177 14.47 -18.59 -13.13
CA LYS A 177 14.74 -19.90 -12.54
C LYS A 177 16.19 -20.34 -12.70
N SER A 178 16.79 -20.13 -13.89
CA SER A 178 18.19 -20.50 -14.15
C SER A 178 19.21 -19.68 -13.35
N HIS A 179 18.79 -18.49 -12.86
CA HIS A 179 19.62 -17.59 -12.04
C HIS A 179 19.22 -17.61 -10.54
N ASN A 180 18.35 -18.56 -10.12
CA ASN A 180 17.84 -18.65 -8.74
C ASN A 180 17.23 -17.35 -8.21
N ILE A 181 16.51 -16.62 -9.08
CA ILE A 181 15.75 -15.41 -8.69
C ILE A 181 14.36 -15.83 -8.23
N GLU A 182 13.93 -15.32 -7.09
CA GLU A 182 12.56 -15.48 -6.62
C GLU A 182 11.62 -14.69 -7.51
N TYR A 183 10.61 -15.36 -8.09
CA TYR A 183 9.63 -14.70 -8.93
C TYR A 183 8.21 -15.22 -8.68
N TYR A 184 7.26 -14.41 -9.04
CA TYR A 184 5.83 -14.67 -9.02
C TYR A 184 5.25 -14.28 -10.37
N SER A 185 4.27 -15.02 -10.86
CA SER A 185 3.65 -14.77 -12.15
C SER A 185 2.22 -14.30 -12.00
N SER A 186 1.86 -13.26 -12.75
CA SER A 186 0.52 -12.72 -12.85
C SER A 186 0.04 -12.76 -14.31
N GLU A 187 -1.22 -12.46 -14.53
CA GLU A 187 -1.70 -12.06 -15.85
C GLU A 187 -1.09 -10.71 -16.25
N ASN A 188 -1.10 -10.43 -17.55
CA ASN A 188 -0.59 -9.16 -18.06
C ASN A 188 -1.39 -7.96 -17.50
N VAL A 189 -0.69 -6.97 -16.96
CA VAL A 189 -1.30 -5.74 -16.43
C VAL A 189 -1.98 -4.91 -17.53
N MET A 190 -1.53 -5.06 -18.78
CA MET A 190 -2.13 -4.45 -19.97
C MET A 190 -2.19 -5.46 -21.13
N PRO A 191 -3.15 -6.40 -21.09
CA PRO A 191 -3.26 -7.43 -22.13
C PRO A 191 -3.58 -6.86 -23.52
N VAL A 192 -4.26 -5.73 -23.56
CA VAL A 192 -4.62 -4.99 -24.77
C VAL A 192 -4.30 -3.51 -24.55
N VAL A 193 -3.88 -2.81 -25.58
CA VAL A 193 -3.54 -1.37 -25.50
C VAL A 193 -4.69 -0.58 -24.86
N ASN A 194 -4.36 0.24 -23.90
CA ASN A 194 -5.28 1.07 -23.10
C ASN A 194 -6.29 0.30 -22.22
N LYS A 195 -6.19 -1.02 -22.11
CA LYS A 195 -7.01 -1.80 -21.18
C LYS A 195 -6.15 -2.31 -20.02
N ILE A 196 -6.41 -1.80 -18.83
CA ILE A 196 -5.68 -2.18 -17.63
C ILE A 196 -6.35 -3.38 -16.96
N ASN A 197 -5.55 -4.37 -16.58
CA ASN A 197 -5.97 -5.56 -15.82
C ASN A 197 -5.25 -5.56 -14.46
N VAL A 198 -5.78 -4.80 -13.51
CA VAL A 198 -5.14 -4.56 -12.22
C VAL A 198 -5.33 -5.71 -11.25
N LEU A 199 -6.49 -6.39 -11.27
CA LEU A 199 -6.88 -7.35 -10.23
C LEU A 199 -5.90 -8.51 -10.05
N PRO A 200 -5.45 -9.24 -11.10
CA PRO A 200 -4.51 -10.34 -10.93
C PRO A 200 -3.17 -9.88 -10.34
N VAL A 201 -2.67 -8.73 -10.79
CA VAL A 201 -1.41 -8.15 -10.28
C VAL A 201 -1.54 -7.75 -8.82
N LYS A 202 -2.68 -7.17 -8.44
CA LYS A 202 -2.99 -6.81 -7.04
C LYS A 202 -2.97 -8.03 -6.12
N GLU A 203 -3.52 -9.15 -6.55
CA GLU A 203 -3.55 -10.40 -5.78
C GLU A 203 -2.14 -10.96 -5.57
N VAL A 204 -1.31 -10.99 -6.61
CA VAL A 204 0.08 -11.44 -6.52
C VAL A 204 0.93 -10.52 -5.64
N ILE A 205 0.79 -9.20 -5.78
CA ILE A 205 1.47 -8.24 -4.89
C ILE A 205 1.06 -8.48 -3.43
N ARG A 206 -0.23 -8.74 -3.17
CA ARG A 206 -0.72 -9.08 -1.82
C ARG A 206 -0.10 -10.36 -1.29
N GLU A 207 -0.01 -11.41 -2.11
CA GLU A 207 0.64 -12.67 -1.73
C GLU A 207 2.10 -12.45 -1.33
N VAL A 208 2.87 -11.75 -2.17
CA VAL A 208 4.27 -11.41 -1.88
C VAL A 208 4.39 -10.55 -0.62
N PHE A 209 3.49 -9.59 -0.43
CA PHE A 209 3.42 -8.79 0.79
C PHE A 209 3.23 -9.66 2.02
N MET A 210 2.27 -10.58 1.99
CA MET A 210 2.01 -11.48 3.11
C MET A 210 3.22 -12.34 3.44
N ASN A 211 3.87 -12.92 2.43
CA ASN A 211 5.05 -13.75 2.60
C ASN A 211 6.28 -12.98 3.14
N ASN A 212 6.38 -11.68 2.82
CA ASN A 212 7.49 -10.84 3.26
C ASN A 212 7.26 -10.15 4.61
N ILE A 213 6.03 -9.75 4.92
CA ILE A 213 5.69 -9.19 6.24
C ILE A 213 5.93 -10.21 7.36
N ILE A 214 5.65 -11.47 7.10
CA ILE A 214 5.90 -12.56 8.06
C ILE A 214 7.38 -12.62 8.46
N LYS A 215 8.28 -12.22 7.57
CA LYS A 215 9.74 -12.17 7.81
C LYS A 215 10.21 -10.89 8.55
N ALA A 216 9.32 -9.90 8.75
CA ALA A 216 9.70 -8.64 9.41
C ALA A 216 9.79 -8.81 10.93
N LYS A 217 10.75 -8.12 11.55
CA LYS A 217 11.06 -8.22 12.99
C LYS A 217 9.82 -8.08 13.89
N GLY A 218 9.47 -9.12 14.61
CA GLY A 218 8.38 -9.16 15.60
C GLY A 218 7.01 -9.48 15.02
N MET A 219 6.85 -9.67 13.70
CA MET A 219 5.56 -10.01 13.11
C MET A 219 5.18 -11.49 13.32
N GLU A 220 6.15 -12.39 13.46
CA GLU A 220 5.89 -13.79 13.82
C GLU A 220 5.12 -13.89 15.14
N SER A 221 5.56 -13.15 16.17
CA SER A 221 4.87 -13.12 17.46
C SER A 221 3.48 -12.49 17.39
N ILE A 222 3.25 -11.56 16.45
CA ILE A 222 1.94 -10.97 16.23
C ILE A 222 1.01 -11.97 15.57
N GLN A 223 1.48 -12.78 14.64
CA GLN A 223 0.66 -13.82 14.01
C GLN A 223 0.17 -14.87 15.02
N GLU A 224 0.99 -15.24 16.00
CA GLU A 224 0.60 -16.14 17.09
C GLU A 224 -0.55 -15.57 17.93
N ILE A 225 -0.54 -14.25 18.16
CA ILE A 225 -1.52 -13.57 19.05
C ILE A 225 -2.79 -13.18 18.30
N VAL A 226 -2.65 -12.69 17.08
CA VAL A 226 -3.74 -12.09 16.30
C VAL A 226 -4.32 -13.08 15.29
N GLY A 227 -3.60 -14.16 14.96
CA GLY A 227 -3.84 -14.94 13.77
C GLY A 227 -3.23 -14.26 12.53
N ASN A 228 -3.81 -14.45 11.37
CA ASN A 228 -3.24 -13.90 10.14
C ASN A 228 -3.48 -12.40 10.01
N ILE A 229 -2.43 -11.64 9.67
CA ILE A 229 -2.58 -10.31 9.07
C ILE A 229 -3.23 -10.51 7.71
N ILE A 230 -4.38 -9.86 7.49
CA ILE A 230 -5.19 -10.17 6.32
C ILE A 230 -4.73 -9.37 5.10
N MET A 231 -4.27 -8.11 5.31
CA MET A 231 -3.94 -7.21 4.20
C MET A 231 -3.12 -5.97 4.63
N PRO A 232 -2.54 -5.25 3.66
CA PRO A 232 -2.02 -3.89 3.90
C PRO A 232 -3.10 -2.93 4.36
N THR A 233 -2.78 -1.99 5.26
CA THR A 233 -3.73 -0.95 5.73
C THR A 233 -4.38 -0.20 4.56
N PRO A 234 -3.65 0.27 3.53
CA PRO A 234 -4.29 0.97 2.41
C PRO A 234 -5.29 0.10 1.64
N THR A 235 -5.08 -1.22 1.58
CA THR A 235 -6.04 -2.15 0.98
C THR A 235 -7.31 -2.24 1.82
N ALA A 236 -7.18 -2.28 3.16
CA ALA A 236 -8.34 -2.27 4.06
C ALA A 236 -9.15 -0.97 3.94
N VAL A 237 -8.47 0.18 3.81
CA VAL A 237 -9.13 1.48 3.60
C VAL A 237 -9.86 1.51 2.25
N MET A 238 -9.24 0.98 1.17
CA MET A 238 -9.89 0.89 -0.14
C MET A 238 -11.16 0.03 -0.08
N MET A 239 -11.10 -1.13 0.56
CA MET A 239 -12.28 -2.00 0.72
C MET A 239 -13.39 -1.31 1.51
N ALA A 240 -13.04 -0.56 2.55
CA ALA A 240 -14.02 0.24 3.30
C ALA A 240 -14.63 1.33 2.42
N ALA A 241 -13.83 2.04 1.62
CA ALA A 241 -14.32 3.04 0.68
C ALA A 241 -15.28 2.43 -0.37
N GLU A 242 -14.97 1.24 -0.88
CA GLU A 242 -15.84 0.49 -1.80
C GLU A 242 -17.18 0.13 -1.16
N VAL A 243 -17.17 -0.27 0.12
CA VAL A 243 -18.41 -0.55 0.86
C VAL A 243 -19.25 0.72 1.03
N PHE A 244 -18.64 1.86 1.38
CA PHE A 244 -19.34 3.14 1.48
C PHE A 244 -19.92 3.65 0.15
N SER A 245 -19.33 3.24 -0.98
CA SER A 245 -19.77 3.66 -2.31
C SER A 245 -20.85 2.76 -2.93
N GLN A 246 -21.27 1.67 -2.27
CA GLN A 246 -22.21 0.69 -2.83
C GLN A 246 -23.58 1.27 -3.20
N ASP A 247 -23.95 2.43 -2.66
CA ASP A 247 -25.19 3.13 -3.01
C ASP A 247 -25.08 3.94 -4.34
N GLY A 248 -24.01 3.73 -5.13
CA GLY A 248 -23.81 4.39 -6.43
C GLY A 248 -23.30 5.82 -6.34
N ASN A 249 -22.83 6.24 -5.17
CA ASN A 249 -22.23 7.55 -4.97
C ASN A 249 -20.72 7.51 -5.19
N ASP A 250 -20.20 8.44 -5.98
CA ASP A 250 -18.75 8.67 -6.04
C ASP A 250 -18.24 9.02 -4.63
N THR A 251 -17.20 8.32 -4.19
CA THR A 251 -16.66 8.44 -2.83
C THR A 251 -15.18 8.78 -2.86
N ILE A 252 -14.76 9.71 -2.02
CA ILE A 252 -13.35 10.00 -1.78
C ILE A 252 -13.08 9.81 -0.29
N VAL A 253 -12.09 8.96 0.00
CA VAL A 253 -11.57 8.76 1.37
C VAL A 253 -10.13 9.24 1.42
N ILE A 254 -9.84 10.12 2.38
CA ILE A 254 -8.50 10.65 2.62
C ILE A 254 -8.00 10.07 3.94
N ASP A 255 -6.96 9.24 3.88
CA ASP A 255 -6.29 8.67 5.04
C ASP A 255 -4.99 9.41 5.31
N ILE A 256 -4.99 10.23 6.36
CA ILE A 256 -3.83 11.05 6.75
C ILE A 256 -3.04 10.27 7.80
N GLY A 257 -1.94 9.67 7.36
CA GLY A 257 -1.04 8.89 8.20
C GLY A 257 0.11 9.71 8.79
N GLY A 258 0.97 9.04 9.57
CA GLY A 258 2.16 9.69 10.13
C GLY A 258 3.28 9.93 9.12
N ALA A 259 3.33 9.14 8.04
CA ALA A 259 4.37 9.23 7.00
C ALA A 259 3.82 9.71 5.66
N THR A 260 2.62 9.30 5.28
CA THR A 260 1.99 9.56 3.98
C THR A 260 0.55 10.00 4.17
N THR A 261 -0.01 10.64 3.17
CA THR A 261 -1.46 10.82 3.01
C THR A 261 -1.91 10.02 1.80
N ASP A 262 -2.91 9.16 1.99
CA ASP A 262 -3.48 8.33 0.96
C ASP A 262 -4.86 8.86 0.55
N VAL A 263 -5.09 8.98 -0.75
CA VAL A 263 -6.38 9.38 -1.32
C VAL A 263 -6.97 8.20 -2.08
N HIS A 264 -8.08 7.69 -1.60
CA HIS A 264 -8.84 6.61 -2.22
C HIS A 264 -10.05 7.21 -2.91
N SER A 265 -10.21 6.94 -4.21
CA SER A 265 -11.31 7.44 -5.02
C SER A 265 -12.08 6.28 -5.62
N ILE A 266 -13.37 6.23 -5.38
CA ILE A 266 -14.30 5.25 -5.95
C ILE A 266 -15.25 6.02 -6.85
N GLY A 267 -15.22 5.72 -8.14
CA GLY A 267 -16.06 6.41 -9.11
C GLY A 267 -15.53 6.29 -10.53
N ALA A 268 -16.40 6.45 -11.51
CA ALA A 268 -16.05 6.33 -12.91
C ALA A 268 -15.13 7.46 -13.41
N GLY A 269 -15.06 8.57 -12.70
CA GLY A 269 -14.19 9.72 -13.05
C GLY A 269 -14.55 10.37 -14.40
N LEU A 270 -15.78 10.18 -14.86
CA LEU A 270 -16.22 10.72 -16.13
C LEU A 270 -16.51 12.23 -16.02
N PRO A 271 -16.06 13.04 -16.98
CA PRO A 271 -16.38 14.46 -16.99
C PRO A 271 -17.88 14.68 -17.14
N LYS A 272 -18.43 15.59 -16.36
CA LYS A 272 -19.85 15.96 -16.45
C LYS A 272 -20.17 16.81 -17.70
N ALA A 273 -19.18 17.41 -18.32
CA ALA A 273 -19.37 18.27 -19.50
C ALA A 273 -19.12 17.48 -20.78
N ASN A 274 -20.07 17.55 -21.72
CA ASN A 274 -20.05 16.79 -22.99
C ASN A 274 -18.93 17.20 -23.97
N ASN A 275 -18.23 18.30 -23.72
CA ASN A 275 -17.16 18.83 -24.56
C ASN A 275 -15.75 18.48 -24.07
N ILE A 276 -15.63 17.64 -23.04
CA ILE A 276 -14.34 17.20 -22.51
C ILE A 276 -14.00 15.85 -23.13
N GLN A 277 -12.89 15.78 -23.85
CA GLN A 277 -12.34 14.54 -24.36
C GLN A 277 -11.30 14.02 -23.39
N LEU A 278 -11.53 12.83 -22.83
CA LEU A 278 -10.54 12.11 -22.03
C LEU A 278 -9.39 11.66 -22.94
N LYS A 279 -8.17 11.93 -22.52
CA LYS A 279 -6.93 11.46 -23.15
C LYS A 279 -6.19 10.54 -22.19
N GLY A 280 -5.59 9.48 -22.74
CA GLY A 280 -4.84 8.49 -21.97
C GLY A 280 -5.65 7.22 -21.70
N MET A 281 -5.17 6.42 -20.74
CA MET A 281 -5.83 5.18 -20.34
C MET A 281 -7.05 5.46 -19.47
N GLU A 282 -8.05 4.57 -19.57
CA GLU A 282 -9.17 4.57 -18.63
C GLU A 282 -8.65 4.45 -17.19
N GLU A 283 -9.22 5.24 -16.29
CA GLU A 283 -8.93 5.14 -14.87
C GLU A 283 -9.69 3.96 -14.27
N PRO A 284 -9.06 3.18 -13.36
CA PRO A 284 -9.79 2.17 -12.59
C PRO A 284 -10.93 2.82 -11.80
N TYR A 285 -12.06 2.11 -11.64
CA TYR A 285 -13.18 2.58 -10.82
C TYR A 285 -12.77 2.85 -9.37
N SER A 286 -11.99 1.93 -8.80
CA SER A 286 -11.35 2.09 -7.49
C SER A 286 -9.88 2.41 -7.69
N LYS A 287 -9.45 3.59 -7.28
CA LYS A 287 -8.07 4.06 -7.44
C LYS A 287 -7.53 4.71 -6.17
N ARG A 288 -6.22 4.62 -6.01
CA ARG A 288 -5.47 5.22 -4.89
C ARG A 288 -4.31 6.05 -5.43
N THR A 289 -4.10 7.20 -4.81
CA THR A 289 -2.86 7.97 -4.92
C THR A 289 -2.21 8.09 -3.55
N VAL A 290 -0.90 8.25 -3.53
CA VAL A 290 -0.10 8.37 -2.30
C VAL A 290 0.71 9.64 -2.37
N GLU A 291 0.46 10.53 -1.42
CA GLU A 291 1.26 11.72 -1.23
C GLU A 291 2.33 11.43 -0.16
N GLY A 292 3.53 11.10 -0.62
CA GLY A 292 4.61 10.58 0.23
C GLY A 292 5.17 11.58 1.24
N ASP A 293 5.00 12.87 0.97
CA ASP A 293 5.55 13.97 1.76
C ASP A 293 4.50 14.74 2.58
N LEU A 294 3.26 14.22 2.63
CA LEU A 294 2.15 14.84 3.34
C LEU A 294 1.75 14.08 4.61
N GLY A 295 2.70 13.46 5.31
CA GLY A 295 2.45 12.78 6.59
C GLY A 295 2.53 13.74 7.78
N MET A 296 1.76 13.42 8.83
CA MET A 296 1.63 14.28 10.02
C MET A 296 2.78 14.15 11.02
N ARG A 297 3.75 13.26 10.78
CA ARG A 297 4.88 13.04 11.71
C ARG A 297 6.21 12.93 10.98
N TYR A 298 6.43 11.87 10.23
CA TYR A 298 7.73 11.63 9.58
C TYR A 298 8.00 12.58 8.41
N SER A 299 6.95 13.03 7.73
CA SER A 299 7.03 13.98 6.61
C SER A 299 6.56 15.39 7.00
N ALA A 300 6.26 15.64 8.28
CA ALA A 300 5.74 16.94 8.73
C ALA A 300 6.69 18.10 8.44
N LEU A 301 8.01 17.85 8.47
CA LEU A 301 9.01 18.86 8.11
C LEU A 301 8.94 19.25 6.62
N ALA A 302 8.78 18.26 5.72
CA ALA A 302 8.64 18.51 4.29
C ALA A 302 7.37 19.34 4.00
N LEU A 303 6.26 19.00 4.66
CA LEU A 303 5.02 19.77 4.58
C LEU A 303 5.21 21.22 5.09
N TYR A 304 5.92 21.39 6.20
CA TYR A 304 6.23 22.70 6.76
C TYR A 304 7.10 23.54 5.80
N GLU A 305 8.14 22.94 5.21
CA GLU A 305 9.02 23.62 4.25
C GLU A 305 8.30 24.00 2.95
N ALA A 306 7.35 23.18 2.49
CA ALA A 306 6.52 23.45 1.33
C ALA A 306 5.44 24.51 1.59
N THR A 307 5.09 24.77 2.86
CA THR A 307 4.04 25.71 3.26
C THR A 307 4.66 27.05 3.65
N SER A 308 4.13 28.17 3.12
CA SER A 308 4.62 29.48 3.54
C SER A 308 4.29 29.76 5.02
N LEU A 309 5.27 30.22 5.79
CA LEU A 309 5.10 30.63 7.20
C LEU A 309 3.89 31.56 7.43
N ASN A 310 3.57 32.38 6.47
CA ASN A 310 2.42 33.30 6.54
C ASN A 310 1.09 32.53 6.53
N LYS A 311 0.95 31.50 5.68
CA LYS A 311 -0.26 30.66 5.65
C LYS A 311 -0.42 29.86 6.94
N VAL A 312 0.67 29.34 7.51
CA VAL A 312 0.62 28.62 8.78
C VAL A 312 0.18 29.57 9.91
N ARG A 313 0.71 30.78 9.96
CA ARG A 313 0.32 31.81 10.94
C ARG A 313 -1.12 32.28 10.78
N GLU A 314 -1.59 32.43 9.55
CA GLU A 314 -2.98 32.77 9.23
C GLU A 314 -3.95 31.69 9.72
N TYR A 315 -3.61 30.42 9.52
CA TYR A 315 -4.44 29.29 9.93
C TYR A 315 -4.45 29.07 11.45
N LEU A 316 -3.31 29.24 12.12
CA LEU A 316 -3.21 29.08 13.59
C LEU A 316 -3.75 30.27 14.38
N GLY A 317 -4.14 31.34 13.69
CA GLY A 317 -4.61 32.58 14.31
C GLY A 317 -3.45 33.33 14.98
N SER A 318 -3.47 34.66 14.92
CA SER A 318 -2.38 35.56 15.29
C SER A 318 -1.94 35.57 16.78
N LYS A 319 -2.36 34.58 17.59
CA LYS A 319 -2.09 34.55 19.03
C LYS A 319 -0.83 33.80 19.45
N ASP A 320 -0.26 32.94 18.61
CA ASP A 320 0.94 32.16 18.99
C ASP A 320 2.14 32.43 18.10
N SER A 321 2.71 33.62 18.25
CA SER A 321 4.00 34.00 17.64
C SER A 321 5.21 33.25 18.25
N LYS A 322 5.00 32.32 19.17
CA LYS A 322 6.04 31.63 19.92
C LYS A 322 6.12 30.10 19.67
N ILE A 323 5.35 29.54 18.76
CA ILE A 323 5.52 28.12 18.42
C ILE A 323 6.80 27.97 17.61
N ASN A 324 7.87 27.51 18.25
CA ASN A 324 9.09 27.11 17.55
C ASN A 324 8.87 25.72 16.98
N ILE A 325 8.36 25.69 15.76
CA ILE A 325 7.98 24.44 15.07
C ILE A 325 9.19 23.51 14.90
N ARG A 326 10.42 24.05 14.82
CA ARG A 326 11.65 23.25 14.68
C ARG A 326 12.05 22.48 15.95
N GLU A 327 11.61 22.89 17.13
CA GLU A 327 11.96 22.22 18.40
C GLU A 327 10.95 21.13 18.81
N ASN A 328 9.78 21.05 18.12
CA ASN A 328 8.70 20.11 18.47
C ASN A 328 8.51 18.97 17.46
N PHE A 329 9.41 18.80 16.47
CA PHE A 329 9.40 17.71 15.50
C PHE A 329 10.67 16.87 15.50
#